data_583bfbb9013cd5de4a81cdd89388a9da
#
_entry.id   583bfbb9013cd5de4a81cdd89388a9da
#
_cell.length_a   1.000
_cell.length_b   1.000
_cell.length_c   1.000
_cell.angle_alpha   90.00
_cell.angle_beta   90.00
_cell.angle_gamma   90.00
#
_symmetry.space_group_name_H-M   'P 1'
#
loop_
_entity.id
_entity.type
_entity.pdbx_description
1 polymer ?
#
loop_
_entity_poly.entity_id
_entity_poly.type
_entity_poly.pdbx_seq_one_letter_code
_entity_poly.pdbx_strand_id
1 'polypeptide(L)' 'MEIYTMNYVLAVADLGNFSLAAQACHVGQPALSQQIAKLERELGITLFYRNSRGATLTEAGKEFVIRAREIIR' A
#
# COMPACT_ATOMS: atom_id res chain seq x y z
N MET A 1 0.96 4.24 -12.63
CA MET A 1 0.31 3.58 -11.49
C MET A 1 -1.11 3.18 -11.83
N GLU A 2 -1.46 1.96 -11.51
CA GLU A 2 -2.82 1.46 -11.77
C GLU A 2 -3.73 1.75 -10.58
N ILE A 3 -5.04 1.85 -10.84
CA ILE A 3 -6.02 2.06 -9.76
C ILE A 3 -5.95 0.93 -8.73
N TYR A 4 -5.76 -0.32 -9.18
CA TYR A 4 -5.68 -1.42 -8.22
C TYR A 4 -4.48 -1.28 -7.28
N THR A 5 -3.39 -0.62 -7.71
CA THR A 5 -2.24 -0.38 -6.81
C THR A 5 -2.63 0.58 -5.69
N MET A 6 -3.45 1.61 -5.98
CA MET A 6 -3.99 2.46 -4.93
C MET A 6 -4.81 1.66 -3.93
N ASN A 7 -5.65 0.74 -4.43
CA ASN A 7 -6.45 -0.12 -3.55
C ASN A 7 -5.57 -0.99 -2.66
N TYR A 8 -4.45 -1.50 -3.20
CA TYR A 8 -3.49 -2.28 -2.41
C TYR A 8 -2.90 -1.45 -1.28
N VAL A 9 -2.47 -0.21 -1.60
CA VAL A 9 -1.92 0.69 -0.59
C VAL A 9 -2.94 0.98 0.50
N LEU A 10 -4.18 1.27 0.12
CA LEU A 10 -5.24 1.56 1.09
C LEU A 10 -5.53 0.35 1.98
N ALA A 11 -5.54 -0.85 1.40
CA ALA A 11 -5.76 -2.08 2.17
C ALA A 11 -4.64 -2.30 3.21
N VAL A 12 -3.37 -2.10 2.81
CA VAL A 12 -2.26 -2.23 3.75
C VAL A 12 -2.36 -1.15 4.83
N ALA A 13 -2.69 0.07 4.45
CA ALA A 13 -2.84 1.17 5.41
C ALA A 13 -3.92 0.85 6.45
N ASP A 14 -5.05 0.32 5.99
CA ASP A 14 -6.20 0.04 6.87
C ASP A 14 -5.95 -1.17 7.76
N LEU A 15 -5.32 -2.22 7.23
CA LEU A 15 -5.14 -3.48 7.95
C LEU A 15 -3.81 -3.59 8.67
N GLY A 16 -2.83 -2.75 8.31
CA GLY A 16 -1.53 -2.76 8.94
C GLY A 16 -0.71 -4.02 8.69
N ASN A 17 -1.01 -4.74 7.61
CA ASN A 17 -0.40 -6.04 7.36
C ASN A 17 -0.51 -6.37 5.87
N PHE A 18 0.63 -6.69 5.24
CA PHE A 18 0.66 -6.99 3.80
C PHE A 18 -0.07 -8.29 3.46
N SER A 19 0.06 -9.31 4.30
CA SER A 19 -0.61 -10.59 4.05
C SER A 19 -2.13 -10.46 4.13
N LEU A 20 -2.63 -9.76 5.15
CA LEU A 20 -4.07 -9.54 5.31
C LEU A 20 -4.61 -8.66 4.17
N ALA A 21 -3.84 -7.66 3.76
CA ALA A 21 -4.23 -6.80 2.64
C ALA A 21 -4.35 -7.61 1.35
N ALA A 22 -3.40 -8.51 1.09
CA ALA A 22 -3.44 -9.36 -0.09
C ALA A 22 -4.69 -10.25 -0.06
N GLN A 23 -5.02 -10.83 1.08
CA GLN A 23 -6.24 -11.63 1.22
C GLN A 23 -7.48 -10.78 0.91
N ALA A 24 -7.55 -9.58 1.47
CA ALA A 24 -8.68 -8.69 1.24
C ALA A 24 -8.82 -8.29 -0.23
N CYS A 25 -7.70 -8.15 -0.93
CA CYS A 25 -7.68 -7.79 -2.35
C CYS A 25 -7.74 -9.01 -3.29
N HIS A 26 -7.81 -10.21 -2.75
CA HIS A 26 -7.88 -11.46 -3.52
C HIS A 26 -6.69 -11.65 -4.45
N VAL A 27 -5.50 -11.33 -3.97
CA VAL A 27 -4.24 -11.51 -4.71
C VAL A 27 -3.21 -12.17 -3.81
N GLY A 28 -2.13 -12.70 -4.42
CA GLY A 28 -1.01 -13.22 -3.67
C GLY A 28 -0.22 -12.10 -3.02
N GLN A 29 0.32 -12.35 -1.84
CA GLN A 29 1.11 -11.34 -1.12
C GLN A 29 2.33 -10.88 -1.93
N PRO A 30 3.09 -11.78 -2.62
CA PRO A 30 4.20 -11.30 -3.44
C PRO A 30 3.78 -10.34 -4.54
N ALA A 31 2.63 -10.59 -5.19
CA ALA A 31 2.13 -9.71 -6.25
C ALA A 31 1.78 -8.34 -5.70
N LEU A 32 1.07 -8.28 -4.57
CA LEU A 32 0.72 -7.02 -3.93
C LEU A 32 1.98 -6.25 -3.53
N SER A 33 2.92 -6.93 -2.87
CA SER A 33 4.17 -6.31 -2.44
C SER A 33 4.98 -5.75 -3.60
N GLN A 34 5.06 -6.48 -4.72
CA GLN A 34 5.80 -6.04 -5.89
C GLN A 34 5.18 -4.80 -6.51
N GLN A 35 3.85 -4.73 -6.57
CA GLN A 35 3.17 -3.55 -7.12
C GLN A 35 3.39 -2.32 -6.23
N ILE A 36 3.33 -2.48 -4.92
CA ILE A 36 3.58 -1.37 -4.01
C ILE A 36 5.05 -0.93 -4.11
N ALA A 37 5.98 -1.87 -4.17
CA ALA A 37 7.41 -1.54 -4.33
C ALA A 37 7.66 -0.79 -5.64
N LYS A 38 7.00 -1.20 -6.73
CA LYS A 38 7.11 -0.51 -8.01
C LYS A 38 6.61 0.93 -7.89
N LEU A 39 5.48 1.12 -7.24
CA LEU A 39 4.93 2.46 -7.02
C LEU A 39 5.91 3.32 -6.20
N GLU A 40 6.46 2.76 -5.13
CA GLU A 40 7.45 3.49 -4.32
C GLU A 40 8.65 3.93 -5.15
N ARG A 41 9.13 3.05 -6.04
CA ARG A 41 10.24 3.40 -6.94
C ARG A 41 9.84 4.49 -7.93
N GLU A 42 8.64 4.41 -8.49
CA GLU A 42 8.15 5.41 -9.44
C GLU A 42 8.01 6.79 -8.79
N LEU A 43 7.55 6.82 -7.56
CA LEU A 43 7.37 8.06 -6.82
C LEU A 43 8.65 8.55 -6.15
N GLY A 44 9.63 7.66 -5.98
CA GLY A 44 10.87 8.00 -5.28
C GLY A 44 10.69 8.20 -3.79
N ILE A 45 9.66 7.57 -3.19
CA ILE A 45 9.38 7.68 -1.76
C ILE A 45 9.05 6.31 -1.18
N THR A 46 9.20 6.18 0.13
CA THR A 46 8.79 4.99 0.87
C THR A 46 7.42 5.28 1.50
N LEU A 47 6.45 4.42 1.25
CA LEU A 47 5.10 4.59 1.76
C LEU A 47 4.90 3.89 3.10
N PHE A 48 5.60 2.79 3.33
CA PHE A 48 5.41 1.98 4.53
C PHE A 48 6.73 1.64 5.19
N TYR A 49 6.73 1.67 6.53
CA TYR A 49 7.73 0.99 7.34
C TYR A 49 7.21 -0.42 7.60
N ARG A 50 8.07 -1.42 7.42
CA ARG A 50 7.72 -2.82 7.67
C ARG A 50 8.53 -3.36 8.82
N ASN A 51 7.89 -4.17 9.66
CA ASN A 51 8.56 -4.89 10.74
C ASN A 51 7.84 -6.22 10.97
N SER A 52 8.29 -6.99 11.96
CA SER A 52 7.72 -8.31 12.23
C SER A 52 6.25 -8.25 12.69
N ARG A 53 5.77 -7.09 13.12
CA ARG A 53 4.39 -6.92 13.60
C ARG A 53 3.46 -6.41 12.52
N GLY A 54 3.98 -5.99 11.37
CA GLY A 54 3.16 -5.49 10.28
C GLY A 54 3.77 -4.31 9.56
N ALA A 55 2.91 -3.38 9.14
CA ALA A 55 3.32 -2.23 8.36
C ALA A 55 2.62 -0.97 8.87
N THR A 56 3.37 0.14 8.90
CA THR A 56 2.82 1.45 9.26
C THR A 56 3.21 2.46 8.20
N LEU A 57 2.38 3.49 8.02
CA LEU A 57 2.64 4.51 7.02
C LEU A 57 3.79 5.43 7.43
N THR A 58 4.63 5.78 6.47
CA THR A 58 5.56 6.91 6.61
C THR A 58 4.77 8.21 6.51
N GLU A 59 5.40 9.36 6.76
CA GLU A 59 4.74 10.65 6.53
C GLU A 59 4.33 10.80 5.07
N ALA A 60 5.20 10.40 4.13
CA ALA A 60 4.85 10.42 2.71
C ALA A 60 3.69 9.47 2.42
N GLY A 61 3.66 8.31 3.09
CA GLY A 61 2.55 7.36 2.93
C GLY A 61 1.24 7.92 3.41
N LYS A 62 1.23 8.63 4.53
CA LYS A 62 0.02 9.29 5.05
C LYS A 62 -0.54 10.29 4.03
N GLU A 63 0.32 11.12 3.46
CA GLU A 63 -0.09 12.07 2.44
C GLU A 63 -0.65 11.37 1.21
N PHE A 64 0.03 10.31 0.78
CA PHE A 64 -0.44 9.52 -0.38
C PHE A 64 -1.83 8.96 -0.12
N VAL A 65 -2.07 8.39 1.06
CA VAL A 65 -3.36 7.79 1.41
C VAL A 65 -4.48 8.83 1.38
N ILE A 66 -4.23 10.02 1.91
CA ILE A 66 -5.22 11.10 1.88
C ILE A 66 -5.64 11.37 0.43
N ARG A 67 -4.66 11.53 -0.47
CA ARG A 67 -4.95 11.81 -1.88
C ARG A 67 -5.63 10.64 -2.57
N ALA A 68 -5.18 9.40 -2.29
CA ALA A 68 -5.75 8.22 -2.90
C ALA A 68 -7.23 8.04 -2.51
N ARG A 69 -7.59 8.33 -1.27
CA ARG A 69 -8.99 8.23 -0.83
C ARG A 69 -9.87 9.22 -1.55
N GLU A 70 -9.36 10.40 -1.88
CA GLU A 70 -10.09 11.40 -2.66
C GLU A 70 -10.38 10.91 -4.08
N ILE A 71 -9.47 10.13 -4.65
CA ILE A 71 -9.60 9.63 -6.02
C ILE A 71 -10.54 8.43 -6.08
N ILE A 72 -10.45 7.53 -5.12
CA ILE A 72 -11.10 6.22 -5.18
C ILE A 72 -12.51 6.20 -4.62
N ARG A 73 -12.92 7.09 -3.86
CA ARG A 73 -14.22 7.07 -3.19
C ARG A 73 -15.45 6.73 -4.09
#